data_5f9d5b9ae7b64d8fa31d26169647bc0a
#
_entry.id   5f9d5b9ae7b64d8fa31d26169647bc0a
#
_cell.length_a   1.000
_cell.length_b   1.000
_cell.length_c   1.000
_cell.angle_alpha   90.00
_cell.angle_beta   90.00
_cell.angle_gamma   90.00
#
_symmetry.space_group_name_H-M   'P 1'
#
loop_
_entity.id
_entity.type
_entity.pdbx_description
1 polymer ?
#
loop_
_entity_poly.entity_id
_entity_poly.type
_entity_poly.pdbx_seq_one_letter_code
_entity_poly.pdbx_strand_id
1 'polypeptide(L)'
;MVVAGCAALGVAWWSEHMLGIVPCGLCLLERWPYRIMIGLGLGILALPDAMGRFLSWLCVIALLSSVVLSGVHVGVEQGWWRSPLSECRAPVFHGGSISERLAAMPRHAAKPCDAATYLVPGLPLSMAAMNGLYALLLIVPVRRGLKVRVRARFRGRGQKTIQ
;
A
#
# COMPACT_ATOMS: atom_id res chain seq x y z
N MET A 1 4.63 -13.29 3.08
CA MET A 1 3.62 -12.30 2.67
C MET A 1 2.89 -11.73 3.87
N VAL A 2 2.32 -12.56 4.75
CA VAL A 2 1.65 -12.08 5.98
C VAL A 2 2.57 -11.19 6.80
N VAL A 3 3.77 -11.66 7.14
CA VAL A 3 4.76 -10.89 7.92
C VAL A 3 5.11 -9.57 7.26
N ALA A 4 5.31 -9.57 5.93
CA ALA A 4 5.64 -8.35 5.19
C ALA A 4 4.48 -7.32 5.20
N GLY A 5 3.24 -7.79 5.05
CA GLY A 5 2.07 -6.93 5.15
C GLY A 5 1.89 -6.37 6.57
N CYS A 6 2.06 -7.20 7.59
CA CYS A 6 2.01 -6.77 8.99
C CYS A 6 3.13 -5.77 9.31
N ALA A 7 4.35 -5.96 8.77
CA ALA A 7 5.44 -5.02 8.96
C ALA A 7 5.13 -3.64 8.36
N ALA A 8 4.60 -3.59 7.11
CA ALA A 8 4.20 -2.33 6.49
C ALA A 8 3.14 -1.59 7.30
N LEU A 9 2.07 -2.29 7.72
CA LEU A 9 1.02 -1.69 8.53
C LEU A 9 1.51 -1.32 9.93
N GLY A 10 2.43 -2.09 10.51
CA GLY A 10 3.05 -1.82 11.79
C GLY A 10 3.89 -0.54 11.77
N VAL A 11 4.69 -0.32 10.73
CA VAL A 11 5.44 0.93 10.53
C VAL A 11 4.49 2.11 10.38
N ALA A 12 3.41 1.97 9.60
CA ALA A 12 2.40 3.01 9.43
C ALA A 12 1.71 3.35 10.76
N TRP A 13 1.32 2.35 11.54
CA TRP A 13 0.72 2.53 12.86
C TRP A 13 1.70 3.19 13.84
N TRP A 14 2.94 2.74 13.85
CA TRP A 14 3.98 3.30 14.71
C TRP A 14 4.26 4.77 14.39
N SER A 15 4.35 5.13 13.10
CA SER A 15 4.57 6.51 12.68
C SER A 15 3.44 7.45 13.12
N GLU A 16 2.20 6.97 13.14
CA GLU A 16 1.05 7.77 13.61
C GLU A 16 1.03 7.95 15.11
N HIS A 17 1.24 6.87 15.87
CA HIS A 17 1.02 6.88 17.32
C HIS A 17 2.26 7.32 18.11
N MET A 18 3.46 7.01 17.59
CA MET A 18 4.70 7.35 18.29
C MET A 18 5.35 8.63 17.78
N LEU A 19 5.27 8.89 16.47
CA LEU A 19 5.84 10.10 15.88
C LEU A 19 4.79 11.21 15.68
N GLY A 20 3.51 10.94 15.94
CA GLY A 20 2.42 11.91 15.78
C GLY A 20 2.20 12.34 14.31
N ILE A 21 2.64 11.55 13.34
CA ILE A 21 2.51 11.87 11.92
C ILE A 21 1.06 11.65 11.50
N VAL A 22 0.35 12.73 11.17
CA VAL A 22 -1.03 12.65 10.68
C VAL A 22 -1.02 12.08 9.26
N PRO A 23 -1.72 10.96 8.98
CA PRO A 23 -1.79 10.37 7.64
C PRO A 23 -2.68 11.21 6.73
N CYS A 24 -2.29 11.35 5.47
CA CYS A 24 -3.13 11.94 4.43
C CYS A 24 -4.11 10.89 3.84
N GLY A 25 -5.08 11.31 3.05
CA GLY A 25 -6.04 10.41 2.40
C GLY A 25 -5.38 9.35 1.50
N LEU A 26 -4.36 9.73 0.71
CA LEU A 26 -3.59 8.81 -0.12
C LEU A 26 -2.77 7.82 0.73
N CYS A 27 -2.19 8.26 1.86
CA CYS A 27 -1.49 7.38 2.80
C CYS A 27 -2.41 6.28 3.36
N LEU A 28 -3.67 6.62 3.66
CA LEU A 28 -4.66 5.65 4.12
C LEU A 28 -5.03 4.65 3.02
N LEU A 29 -5.15 5.13 1.78
CA LEU A 29 -5.45 4.28 0.62
C LEU A 29 -4.32 3.29 0.33
N GLU A 30 -3.06 3.69 0.48
CA GLU A 30 -1.88 2.85 0.29
C GLU A 30 -1.79 1.66 1.26
N ARG A 31 -2.54 1.66 2.37
CA ARG A 31 -2.61 0.54 3.32
C ARG A 31 -3.48 -0.61 2.85
N TRP A 32 -4.45 -0.35 1.97
CA TRP A 32 -5.38 -1.37 1.50
C TRP A 32 -4.70 -2.56 0.79
N PRO A 33 -3.74 -2.36 -0.14
CA PRO A 33 -3.01 -3.46 -0.75
C PRO A 33 -2.36 -4.41 0.26
N TYR A 34 -1.81 -3.88 1.37
CA TYR A 34 -1.18 -4.71 2.41
C TYR A 34 -2.20 -5.48 3.24
N ARG A 35 -3.37 -4.90 3.53
CA ARG A 35 -4.47 -5.62 4.20
C ARG A 35 -4.95 -6.78 3.34
N ILE A 36 -5.14 -6.56 2.05
CA ILE A 36 -5.50 -7.58 1.07
C ILE A 36 -4.40 -8.65 1.00
N MET A 37 -3.12 -8.26 0.96
CA MET A 37 -1.99 -9.18 0.91
C MET A 37 -1.89 -10.07 2.15
N ILE A 38 -2.23 -9.58 3.34
CA ILE A 38 -2.30 -10.38 4.56
C ILE A 38 -3.39 -11.44 4.44
N GLY A 39 -4.61 -11.06 4.04
CA GLY A 39 -5.72 -11.99 3.85
C GLY A 39 -5.41 -13.06 2.81
N LEU A 40 -4.87 -12.66 1.65
CA LEU A 40 -4.44 -13.59 0.60
C LEU A 40 -3.31 -14.50 1.09
N GLY A 41 -2.35 -13.96 1.86
CA GLY A 41 -1.25 -14.74 2.43
C GLY A 41 -1.73 -15.81 3.40
N LEU A 42 -2.70 -15.51 4.24
CA LEU A 42 -3.35 -16.51 5.12
C LEU A 42 -4.10 -17.55 4.29
N GLY A 43 -4.82 -17.15 3.25
CA GLY A 43 -5.48 -18.06 2.33
C GLY A 43 -4.50 -19.02 1.63
N ILE A 44 -3.31 -18.55 1.26
CA ILE A 44 -2.25 -19.37 0.66
C ILE A 44 -1.76 -20.46 1.63
N LEU A 45 -1.77 -20.20 2.94
CA LEU A 45 -1.36 -21.16 3.95
C LEU A 45 -2.45 -22.21 4.23
N ALA A 46 -3.72 -21.83 4.11
CA ALA A 46 -4.86 -22.67 4.45
C ALA A 46 -5.40 -23.50 3.29
N LEU A 47 -5.15 -23.11 2.03
CA LEU A 47 -5.81 -23.66 0.86
C LEU A 47 -4.87 -24.55 0.02
N PRO A 48 -5.42 -25.50 -0.79
CA PRO A 48 -4.64 -26.36 -1.67
C PRO A 48 -3.79 -25.58 -2.69
N ASP A 49 -2.71 -26.20 -3.18
CA ASP A 49 -1.71 -25.57 -4.08
C ASP A 49 -2.30 -24.94 -5.35
N ALA A 50 -3.39 -25.47 -5.89
CA ALA A 50 -4.04 -24.89 -7.06
C ALA A 50 -4.58 -23.48 -6.76
N MET A 51 -5.32 -23.35 -5.66
CA MET A 51 -5.87 -22.09 -5.17
C MET A 51 -4.75 -21.16 -4.69
N GLY A 52 -3.74 -21.70 -4.01
CA GLY A 52 -2.60 -20.94 -3.53
C GLY A 52 -1.83 -20.20 -4.65
N ARG A 53 -1.81 -20.76 -5.88
CA ARG A 53 -1.23 -20.07 -7.05
C ARG A 53 -2.07 -18.90 -7.51
N PHE A 54 -3.37 -19.08 -7.60
CA PHE A 54 -4.30 -18.01 -7.95
C PHE A 54 -4.19 -16.85 -6.95
N LEU A 55 -4.22 -17.14 -5.65
CA LEU A 55 -4.05 -16.15 -4.59
C LEU A 55 -2.68 -15.46 -4.65
N SER A 56 -1.62 -16.18 -5.03
CA SER A 56 -0.29 -15.58 -5.20
C SER A 56 -0.25 -14.59 -6.38
N TRP A 57 -0.99 -14.83 -7.46
CA TRP A 57 -1.15 -13.86 -8.54
C TRP A 57 -1.93 -12.62 -8.07
N LEU A 58 -2.98 -12.80 -7.28
CA LEU A 58 -3.69 -11.67 -6.68
C LEU A 58 -2.79 -10.85 -5.75
N CYS A 59 -1.85 -11.49 -5.02
CA CYS A 59 -0.83 -10.76 -4.26
C CYS A 59 0.07 -9.90 -5.17
N VAL A 60 0.47 -10.40 -6.35
CA VAL A 60 1.25 -9.59 -7.31
C VAL A 60 0.44 -8.39 -7.78
N ILE A 61 -0.84 -8.57 -8.10
CA ILE A 61 -1.72 -7.47 -8.50
C ILE A 61 -1.87 -6.45 -7.38
N ALA A 62 -2.06 -6.89 -6.13
CA ALA A 62 -2.13 -6.00 -4.97
C ALA A 62 -0.84 -5.20 -4.76
N LEU A 63 0.34 -5.82 -4.95
CA LEU A 63 1.62 -5.12 -4.87
C LEU A 63 1.81 -4.12 -6.02
N LEU A 64 1.40 -4.49 -7.24
CA LEU A 64 1.45 -3.56 -8.38
C LEU A 64 0.52 -2.36 -8.16
N SER A 65 -0.68 -2.57 -7.61
CA SER A 65 -1.57 -1.46 -7.25
C SER A 65 -0.95 -0.55 -6.19
N SER A 66 -0.22 -1.11 -5.21
CA SER A 66 0.53 -0.32 -4.22
C SER A 66 1.62 0.53 -4.89
N VAL A 67 2.37 -0.03 -5.85
CA VAL A 67 3.40 0.72 -6.60
C VAL A 67 2.77 1.87 -7.39
N VAL A 68 1.64 1.61 -8.07
CA VAL A 68 0.92 2.65 -8.83
C VAL A 68 0.41 3.75 -7.90
N LEU A 69 -0.21 3.39 -6.77
CA LEU A 69 -0.70 4.36 -5.78
C LEU A 69 0.44 5.21 -5.22
N SER A 70 1.57 4.60 -4.88
CA SER A 70 2.77 5.33 -4.43
C SER A 70 3.31 6.25 -5.52
N GLY A 71 3.32 5.82 -6.79
CA GLY A 71 3.72 6.68 -7.91
C GLY A 71 2.80 7.89 -8.08
N VAL A 72 1.48 7.69 -7.97
CA VAL A 72 0.50 8.78 -7.98
C VAL A 72 0.75 9.73 -6.81
N HIS A 73 0.99 9.20 -5.61
CA HIS A 73 1.21 9.98 -4.42
C HIS A 73 2.50 10.82 -4.51
N VAL A 74 3.61 10.20 -4.93
CA VAL A 74 4.87 10.93 -5.18
C VAL A 74 4.68 12.02 -6.22
N GLY A 75 3.92 11.78 -7.29
CA GLY A 75 3.63 12.80 -8.29
C GLY A 75 2.80 13.96 -7.75
N VAL A 76 1.89 13.71 -6.78
CA VAL A 76 1.17 14.76 -6.05
C VAL A 76 2.13 15.55 -5.14
N GLU A 77 3.02 14.87 -4.39
CA GLU A 77 4.04 15.50 -3.55
C GLU A 77 5.00 16.40 -4.34
N GLN A 78 5.34 15.99 -5.59
CA GLN A 78 6.21 16.76 -6.49
C GLN A 78 5.46 17.86 -7.28
N GLY A 79 4.14 17.92 -7.13
CA GLY A 79 3.31 18.91 -7.84
C GLY A 79 3.13 18.64 -9.33
N TRP A 80 3.44 17.41 -9.82
CA TRP A 80 3.27 17.07 -11.24
C TRP A 80 1.80 17.03 -11.65
N TRP A 81 0.91 16.66 -10.71
CA TRP A 81 -0.54 16.67 -10.89
C TRP A 81 -1.26 16.92 -9.57
N ARG A 82 -2.51 17.29 -9.67
CA ARG A 82 -3.39 17.47 -8.51
C ARG A 82 -3.84 16.11 -7.97
N SER A 83 -4.01 16.03 -6.64
CA SER A 83 -4.55 14.80 -6.03
C SER A 83 -5.91 14.42 -6.65
N PRO A 84 -6.11 13.12 -6.98
CA PRO A 84 -7.41 12.61 -7.42
C PRO A 84 -8.45 12.61 -6.29
N LEU A 85 -8.03 12.60 -5.03
CA LEU A 85 -8.91 12.59 -3.87
C LEU A 85 -9.28 14.03 -3.46
N SER A 86 -10.58 14.28 -3.29
CA SER A 86 -11.09 15.57 -2.79
C SER A 86 -10.60 15.89 -1.38
N GLU A 87 -10.45 14.86 -0.55
CA GLU A 87 -9.98 14.98 0.84
C GLU A 87 -8.51 15.44 0.95
N CYS A 88 -7.73 15.28 -0.11
CA CYS A 88 -6.35 15.73 -0.18
C CYS A 88 -6.20 17.21 -0.59
N ARG A 89 -7.29 17.89 -0.86
CA ARG A 89 -7.28 19.30 -1.26
C ARG A 89 -7.59 20.17 -0.06
N ALA A 90 -6.90 21.32 0.06
CA ALA A 90 -7.29 22.34 1.03
C ALA A 90 -8.74 22.77 0.76
N PRO A 91 -9.59 22.90 1.78
CA PRO A 91 -10.95 23.38 1.59
C PRO A 91 -10.94 24.76 0.95
N VAL A 92 -11.60 24.89 -0.19
CA VAL A 92 -11.75 26.18 -0.89
C VAL A 92 -13.02 26.83 -0.35
N PHE A 93 -12.85 27.92 0.38
CA PHE A 93 -13.97 28.69 0.90
C PHE A 93 -14.44 29.71 -0.16
N HIS A 94 -15.59 29.47 -0.74
CA HIS A 94 -16.24 30.39 -1.69
C HIS A 94 -17.19 31.35 -0.95
N GLY A 95 -16.65 32.44 -0.38
CA GLY A 95 -17.48 33.46 0.29
C GLY A 95 -18.07 32.98 1.64
N GLY A 96 -19.04 33.70 2.16
CA GLY A 96 -19.72 33.39 3.42
C GLY A 96 -19.15 34.11 4.64
N SER A 97 -19.92 34.08 5.74
CA SER A 97 -19.54 34.66 7.03
C SER A 97 -18.43 33.83 7.71
N ILE A 98 -17.73 34.41 8.66
CA ILE A 98 -16.70 33.71 9.45
C ILE A 98 -17.29 32.50 10.17
N SER A 99 -18.53 32.62 10.67
CA SER A 99 -19.24 31.51 11.34
C SER A 99 -19.52 30.34 10.40
N GLU A 100 -19.92 30.60 9.14
CA GLU A 100 -20.13 29.56 8.13
C GLU A 100 -18.81 28.85 7.76
N ARG A 101 -17.71 29.61 7.64
CA ARG A 101 -16.39 29.04 7.37
C ARG A 101 -15.90 28.17 8.51
N LEU A 102 -16.10 28.59 9.76
CA LEU A 102 -15.78 27.79 10.95
C LEU A 102 -16.64 26.52 11.03
N ALA A 103 -17.93 26.60 10.71
CA ALA A 103 -18.82 25.43 10.69
C ALA A 103 -18.47 24.42 9.57
N ALA A 104 -17.92 24.90 8.47
CA ALA A 104 -17.48 24.06 7.34
C ALA A 104 -16.06 23.48 7.53
N MET A 105 -15.32 23.83 8.56
CA MET A 105 -14.02 23.25 8.85
C MET A 105 -14.14 21.77 9.20
N PRO A 106 -13.27 20.90 8.63
CA PRO A 106 -13.20 19.50 9.02
C PRO A 106 -12.90 19.37 10.51
N ARG A 107 -13.64 18.54 11.22
CA ARG A 107 -13.43 18.30 12.67
C ARG A 107 -12.08 17.65 12.99
N HIS A 108 -11.42 17.05 12.00
CA HIS A 108 -10.08 16.47 12.10
C HIS A 108 -9.13 17.19 11.16
N ALA A 109 -7.93 17.48 11.64
CA ALA A 109 -6.88 18.04 10.82
C ALA A 109 -6.50 17.00 9.73
N ALA A 110 -6.94 17.22 8.49
CA ALA A 110 -6.49 16.42 7.35
C ALA A 110 -5.20 17.03 6.83
N LYS A 111 -4.12 16.22 6.77
CA LYS A 111 -2.89 16.65 6.12
C LYS A 111 -3.12 16.69 4.61
N PRO A 112 -2.79 17.80 3.91
CA PRO A 112 -2.85 17.84 2.46
C PRO A 112 -1.85 16.82 1.86
N CYS A 113 -2.22 16.18 0.76
CA CYS A 113 -1.41 15.10 0.17
C CYS A 113 -0.20 15.60 -0.62
N ASP A 114 -0.12 16.90 -0.92
CA ASP A 114 1.01 17.56 -1.57
C ASP A 114 2.16 17.88 -0.60
N ALA A 115 1.93 17.77 0.71
CA ALA A 115 2.96 17.96 1.71
C ALA A 115 3.69 16.64 1.97
N ALA A 116 4.88 16.47 1.39
CA ALA A 116 5.71 15.29 1.57
C ALA A 116 5.98 15.00 3.06
N THR A 117 5.89 13.73 3.43
CA THR A 117 6.17 13.25 4.79
C THR A 117 7.45 12.44 4.79
N TYR A 118 8.40 12.84 5.62
CA TYR A 118 9.67 12.14 5.80
C TYR A 118 9.67 11.39 7.13
N LEU A 119 9.90 10.07 7.07
CA LEU A 119 9.96 9.23 8.26
C LEU A 119 11.30 9.38 8.99
N VAL A 120 12.38 9.51 8.21
CA VAL A 120 13.75 9.63 8.73
C VAL A 120 14.28 11.02 8.40
N PRO A 121 14.64 11.84 9.42
CA PRO A 121 15.27 13.12 9.20
C PRO A 121 16.58 12.96 8.41
N GLY A 122 16.74 13.76 7.35
CA GLY A 122 17.94 13.71 6.50
C GLY A 122 17.89 12.71 5.35
N LEU A 123 16.88 11.84 5.27
CA LEU A 123 16.70 10.96 4.12
C LEU A 123 15.76 11.66 3.11
N PRO A 124 16.17 11.90 1.85
CA PRO A 124 15.36 12.59 0.85
C PRO A 124 14.27 11.69 0.23
N LEU A 125 13.78 10.72 0.98
CA LEU A 125 12.75 9.77 0.56
C LEU A 125 11.48 10.01 1.38
N SER A 126 10.39 10.40 0.71
CA SER A 126 9.08 10.51 1.36
C SER A 126 8.53 9.13 1.75
N MET A 127 7.59 9.10 2.69
CA MET A 127 6.91 7.86 3.06
C MET A 127 6.25 7.17 1.86
N ALA A 128 5.70 7.94 0.92
CA ALA A 128 5.12 7.42 -0.31
C ALA A 128 6.18 6.73 -1.18
N ALA A 129 7.35 7.35 -1.36
CA ALA A 129 8.46 6.75 -2.11
C ALA A 129 8.98 5.47 -1.43
N MET A 130 9.13 5.48 -0.10
CA MET A 130 9.52 4.29 0.68
C MET A 130 8.51 3.15 0.53
N ASN A 131 7.21 3.46 0.55
CA ASN A 131 6.15 2.49 0.33
C ASN A 131 6.24 1.85 -1.06
N GLY A 132 6.42 2.66 -2.12
CA GLY A 132 6.60 2.16 -3.49
C GLY A 132 7.81 1.24 -3.64
N LEU A 133 8.96 1.63 -3.08
CA LEU A 133 10.17 0.80 -3.07
C LEU A 133 9.96 -0.51 -2.32
N TYR A 134 9.31 -0.46 -1.16
CA TYR A 134 8.99 -1.65 -0.39
C TYR A 134 8.09 -2.61 -1.17
N ALA A 135 7.03 -2.10 -1.81
CA ALA A 135 6.15 -2.91 -2.65
C ALA A 135 6.90 -3.54 -3.84
N LEU A 136 7.79 -2.81 -4.51
CA LEU A 136 8.64 -3.34 -5.59
C LEU A 136 9.55 -4.46 -5.11
N LEU A 137 10.20 -4.29 -3.96
CA LEU A 137 11.06 -5.32 -3.36
C LEU A 137 10.27 -6.60 -3.03
N LEU A 138 9.02 -6.48 -2.58
CA LEU A 138 8.17 -7.61 -2.25
C LEU A 138 7.69 -8.40 -3.49
N ILE A 139 7.64 -7.81 -4.67
CA ILE A 139 7.28 -8.52 -5.91
C ILE A 139 8.26 -9.66 -6.19
N VAL A 140 9.54 -9.49 -5.90
CA VAL A 140 10.57 -10.49 -6.19
C VAL A 140 10.34 -11.81 -5.46
N PRO A 141 10.22 -11.86 -4.12
CA PRO A 141 9.98 -13.11 -3.40
C PRO A 141 8.62 -13.73 -3.73
N VAL A 142 7.59 -12.93 -4.01
CA VAL A 142 6.28 -13.43 -4.46
C VAL A 142 6.41 -14.19 -5.77
N ARG A 143 7.08 -13.62 -6.77
CA ARG A 143 7.31 -14.26 -8.08
C ARG A 143 8.20 -15.49 -7.97
N ARG A 144 9.21 -15.48 -7.08
CA ARG A 144 10.04 -16.67 -6.82
C ARG A 144 9.22 -17.80 -6.22
N GLY A 145 8.39 -17.51 -5.23
CA GLY A 145 7.48 -18.48 -4.62
C GLY A 145 6.51 -19.10 -5.62
N LEU A 146 5.97 -18.30 -6.55
CA LEU A 146 5.16 -18.79 -7.67
C LEU A 146 5.92 -19.79 -8.55
N LYS A 147 7.15 -19.47 -8.94
CA LYS A 147 7.98 -20.33 -9.78
C LYS A 147 8.30 -21.68 -9.10
N VAL A 148 8.59 -21.66 -7.81
CA VAL A 148 8.87 -22.87 -7.03
C VAL A 148 7.64 -23.78 -6.97
N ARG A 149 6.46 -23.25 -6.68
CA ARG A 149 5.20 -24.01 -6.64
C ARG A 149 4.83 -24.61 -8.01
N VAL A 150 5.08 -23.87 -9.09
CA VAL A 150 4.85 -24.38 -10.45
C VAL A 150 5.79 -25.58 -10.74
N ARG A 151 7.08 -25.44 -10.44
CA ARG A 151 8.07 -26.52 -10.66
C ARG A 151 7.76 -27.78 -9.84
N ALA A 152 7.39 -27.63 -8.58
CA ALA A 152 7.04 -28.77 -7.72
C ALA A 152 5.87 -29.59 -8.28
N ARG A 153 4.87 -28.95 -8.87
CA ARG A 153 3.73 -29.64 -9.48
C ARG A 153 4.10 -30.43 -10.74
N PHE A 154 4.97 -29.87 -11.60
CA PHE A 154 5.44 -30.60 -12.81
C PHE A 154 6.25 -31.84 -12.42
N ARG A 155 7.07 -31.74 -11.37
CA ARG A 155 7.87 -32.87 -10.87
C ARG A 155 6.99 -33.99 -10.28
N GLY A 156 5.94 -33.65 -9.52
CA GLY A 156 5.00 -34.61 -8.96
C GLY A 156 4.09 -35.29 -10.00
N ARG A 157 3.79 -34.61 -11.14
CA ARG A 157 3.04 -35.22 -12.24
C ARG A 157 3.88 -36.23 -13.02
N GLY A 158 5.15 -35.95 -13.26
CA GLY A 158 6.05 -36.88 -13.97
C GLY A 158 6.26 -38.21 -13.24
N GLN A 159 6.22 -38.19 -11.91
CA GLN A 159 6.34 -39.44 -11.13
C GLN A 159 5.09 -40.34 -11.13
N LYS A 160 3.89 -39.77 -11.33
CA LYS A 160 2.64 -40.52 -11.40
C LYS A 160 2.38 -41.18 -12.76
N THR A 161 3.12 -40.83 -13.79
CA THR A 161 2.95 -41.37 -15.16
C THR A 161 3.88 -42.60 -15.41
N ILE A 162 4.75 -42.94 -14.45
CA ILE A 162 5.74 -44.03 -14.55
C ILE A 162 5.36 -45.24 -13.68
N GLN A 163 4.25 -45.18 -12.98
CA GLN A 163 3.64 -46.32 -12.23
C GLN A 163 2.36 -46.78 -12.95
#